data_0673afe176ae2f58588e85dbc7c6e991
#
_entry.id   0673afe176ae2f58588e85dbc7c6e991
#
_cell.length_a   1.000
_cell.length_b   1.000
_cell.length_c   1.000
_cell.angle_alpha   90.00
_cell.angle_beta   90.00
_cell.angle_gamma   90.00
#
_symmetry.space_group_name_H-M   'P 1'
#
loop_
_entity.id
_entity.type
_entity.pdbx_description
1 polymer ?
#
loop_
_entity_poly.entity_id
_entity_poly.type
_entity_poly.pdbx_seq_one_letter_code
_entity_poly.pdbx_strand_id
1 'polypeptide(L)'
;MSLEPIRHPLLDRAGIRHGFFTRQGGVSTGLYDSLNAGLGSTDDAAAVAENRRRIAAHMGGLPDDLAACYQIHSAVARVAEAGWKGERPEGDATVTAAPGVICGVLTADCAPVLLADPDAGIVGAAHAGWKGALGGIVHSTVAAMQALGAQPSRMVAVVGPCIAQASYEVGADFEERFAHHDPGSERFFRPGSAADKRLFDLPAFVLWRLEQAGVGEAAWTGHDTRADAVQFFSNRRAYLNGEPDFGRLMSAISLG
;
A
#
# COMPACT_ATOMS: atom_id res chain seq x y z
N MET A 1 -21.90 -10.95 0.13
CA MET A 1 -21.74 -9.81 1.04
C MET A 1 -21.08 -8.67 0.26
N SER A 2 -21.49 -7.42 0.49
CA SER A 2 -20.81 -6.25 -0.07
C SER A 2 -19.44 -6.09 0.60
N LEU A 3 -18.42 -5.65 -0.15
CA LEU A 3 -17.13 -5.29 0.43
C LEU A 3 -17.27 -3.93 1.14
N GLU A 4 -16.66 -3.81 2.30
CA GLU A 4 -16.62 -2.58 3.07
C GLU A 4 -15.15 -2.18 3.31
N PRO A 5 -14.48 -1.56 2.32
CA PRO A 5 -13.12 -1.11 2.49
C PRO A 5 -13.05 0.09 3.44
N ILE A 6 -11.93 0.24 4.12
CA ILE A 6 -11.62 1.45 4.87
C ILE A 6 -11.45 2.60 3.87
N ARG A 7 -12.11 3.72 4.16
CA ARG A 7 -12.04 4.95 3.37
C ARG A 7 -11.47 6.08 4.23
N HIS A 8 -11.01 7.15 3.59
CA HIS A 8 -10.51 8.32 4.30
C HIS A 8 -11.01 9.61 3.65
N PRO A 9 -11.49 10.59 4.45
CA PRO A 9 -12.09 11.83 3.93
C PRO A 9 -11.20 12.63 2.98
N LEU A 10 -9.88 12.60 3.12
CA LEU A 10 -8.95 13.29 2.21
C LEU A 10 -9.07 12.82 0.76
N LEU A 11 -9.42 11.55 0.55
CA LEU A 11 -9.59 10.95 -0.79
C LEU A 11 -11.07 10.88 -1.22
N ASP A 12 -12.02 11.31 -0.37
CA ASP A 12 -13.43 11.42 -0.73
C ASP A 12 -13.65 12.70 -1.56
N ARG A 13 -13.17 12.70 -2.79
CA ARG A 13 -13.26 13.79 -3.75
C ARG A 13 -14.10 13.36 -4.95
N ALA A 14 -14.77 14.33 -5.59
CA ALA A 14 -15.54 14.08 -6.80
C ALA A 14 -14.65 13.47 -7.90
N GLY A 15 -15.13 12.40 -8.53
CA GLY A 15 -14.38 11.69 -9.58
C GLY A 15 -13.26 10.78 -9.06
N ILE A 16 -13.11 10.57 -7.75
CA ILE A 16 -12.14 9.64 -7.18
C ILE A 16 -12.86 8.52 -6.42
N ARG A 17 -12.53 7.28 -6.75
CA ARG A 17 -12.89 6.09 -5.98
C ARG A 17 -11.65 5.53 -5.32
N HIS A 18 -11.74 5.17 -4.03
CA HIS A 18 -10.63 4.56 -3.32
C HIS A 18 -11.12 3.58 -2.26
N GLY A 19 -10.24 2.66 -1.87
CA GLY A 19 -10.51 1.73 -0.77
C GLY A 19 -9.25 1.00 -0.34
N PHE A 20 -9.09 0.88 0.98
CA PHE A 20 -8.15 -0.03 1.62
C PHE A 20 -8.94 -1.27 2.02
N PHE A 21 -8.85 -2.33 1.21
CA PHE A 21 -9.64 -3.54 1.44
C PHE A 21 -9.08 -4.34 2.61
N THR A 22 -10.00 -4.79 3.47
CA THR A 22 -9.67 -5.68 4.58
C THR A 22 -9.61 -7.14 4.10
N ARG A 23 -9.32 -8.08 4.99
CA ARG A 23 -9.39 -9.51 4.65
C ARG A 23 -10.82 -10.06 4.53
N GLN A 24 -11.84 -9.23 4.80
CA GLN A 24 -13.25 -9.65 4.85
C GLN A 24 -13.93 -9.61 3.48
N GLY A 25 -14.90 -10.52 3.27
CA GLY A 25 -15.79 -10.49 2.10
C GLY A 25 -15.29 -11.25 0.86
N GLY A 26 -14.22 -12.03 1.00
CA GLY A 26 -13.70 -12.90 -0.05
C GLY A 26 -14.25 -14.32 -0.06
N VAL A 27 -13.54 -15.21 -0.78
CA VAL A 27 -13.88 -16.63 -0.94
C VAL A 27 -12.75 -17.57 -0.58
N SER A 28 -11.56 -17.06 -0.31
CA SER A 28 -10.43 -17.86 0.16
C SER A 28 -10.72 -18.42 1.56
N THR A 29 -10.05 -19.51 1.91
CA THR A 29 -10.24 -20.23 3.19
C THR A 29 -8.92 -20.43 3.94
N GLY A 30 -8.98 -20.88 5.17
CA GLY A 30 -7.80 -21.20 5.99
C GLY A 30 -6.95 -19.95 6.26
N LEU A 31 -5.64 -20.02 6.00
CA LEU A 31 -4.70 -18.89 6.20
C LEU A 31 -5.12 -17.64 5.42
N TYR A 32 -5.81 -17.83 4.29
CA TYR A 32 -6.18 -16.81 3.33
C TYR A 32 -7.62 -16.28 3.52
N ASP A 33 -8.32 -16.74 4.56
CA ASP A 33 -9.71 -16.32 4.83
C ASP A 33 -9.79 -14.81 5.09
N SER A 34 -10.49 -14.05 4.22
CA SER A 34 -11.24 -14.52 3.08
C SER A 34 -10.88 -13.78 1.77
N LEU A 35 -10.50 -12.48 1.80
CA LEU A 35 -10.29 -11.61 0.63
C LEU A 35 -8.78 -11.52 0.28
N ASN A 36 -8.11 -12.66 0.12
CA ASN A 36 -6.72 -12.65 -0.36
C ASN A 36 -6.67 -12.25 -1.83
N ALA A 37 -5.90 -11.20 -2.15
CA ALA A 37 -5.70 -10.68 -3.51
C ALA A 37 -4.31 -10.99 -4.09
N GLY A 38 -3.49 -11.75 -3.35
CA GLY A 38 -2.08 -12.01 -3.64
C GLY A 38 -1.87 -13.12 -4.67
N LEU A 39 -1.59 -12.76 -5.92
CA LEU A 39 -1.27 -13.72 -7.01
C LEU A 39 -0.01 -14.57 -6.76
N GLY A 40 0.85 -14.17 -5.85
CA GLY A 40 2.07 -14.92 -5.47
C GLY A 40 1.90 -15.73 -4.17
N SER A 41 0.68 -15.89 -3.64
CA SER A 41 0.39 -16.77 -2.52
C SER A 41 0.22 -18.22 -2.99
N THR A 42 0.29 -19.18 -2.07
CA THR A 42 -0.02 -20.59 -2.32
C THR A 42 -1.52 -20.90 -2.14
N ASP A 43 -2.37 -19.88 -2.14
CA ASP A 43 -3.83 -19.97 -2.13
C ASP A 43 -4.38 -20.54 -3.45
N ASP A 44 -5.63 -20.97 -3.46
CA ASP A 44 -6.33 -21.37 -4.69
C ASP A 44 -6.39 -20.18 -5.67
N ALA A 45 -5.82 -20.39 -6.85
CA ALA A 45 -5.76 -19.36 -7.89
C ALA A 45 -7.15 -18.86 -8.33
N ALA A 46 -8.16 -19.75 -8.33
CA ALA A 46 -9.54 -19.38 -8.67
C ALA A 46 -10.17 -18.50 -7.57
N ALA A 47 -9.87 -18.79 -6.30
CA ALA A 47 -10.31 -17.96 -5.18
C ALA A 47 -9.66 -16.57 -5.23
N VAL A 48 -8.35 -16.48 -5.49
CA VAL A 48 -7.65 -15.20 -5.67
C VAL A 48 -8.22 -14.40 -6.84
N ALA A 49 -8.49 -15.05 -7.97
CA ALA A 49 -9.10 -14.39 -9.13
C ALA A 49 -10.49 -13.84 -8.80
N GLU A 50 -11.34 -14.60 -8.11
CA GLU A 50 -12.66 -14.14 -7.67
C GLU A 50 -12.55 -12.98 -6.67
N ASN A 51 -11.61 -13.03 -5.72
CA ASN A 51 -11.38 -11.94 -4.78
C ASN A 51 -10.99 -10.64 -5.52
N ARG A 52 -10.09 -10.72 -6.48
CA ARG A 52 -9.68 -9.59 -7.32
C ARG A 52 -10.84 -9.07 -8.17
N ARG A 53 -11.69 -9.97 -8.69
CA ARG A 53 -12.92 -9.59 -9.41
C ARG A 53 -13.88 -8.79 -8.52
N ARG A 54 -14.07 -9.20 -7.26
CA ARG A 54 -14.90 -8.48 -6.29
C ARG A 54 -14.36 -7.09 -6.00
N ILE A 55 -13.05 -6.98 -5.82
CA ILE A 55 -12.38 -5.70 -5.59
C ILE A 55 -12.56 -4.78 -6.80
N ALA A 56 -12.27 -5.26 -8.02
CA ALA A 56 -12.44 -4.48 -9.24
C ALA A 56 -13.89 -4.02 -9.43
N ALA A 57 -14.87 -4.89 -9.20
CA ALA A 57 -16.29 -4.55 -9.28
C ALA A 57 -16.69 -3.49 -8.23
N HIS A 58 -16.17 -3.56 -7.00
CA HIS A 58 -16.38 -2.52 -5.98
C HIS A 58 -15.82 -1.17 -6.42
N MET A 59 -14.66 -1.17 -7.10
CA MET A 59 -14.04 0.01 -7.69
C MET A 59 -14.75 0.49 -8.98
N GLY A 60 -15.79 -0.21 -9.43
CA GLY A 60 -16.58 0.16 -10.61
C GLY A 60 -16.00 -0.31 -11.94
N GLY A 61 -15.05 -1.26 -11.91
CA GLY A 61 -14.38 -1.80 -13.10
C GLY A 61 -14.38 -3.32 -13.15
N LEU A 62 -13.58 -3.85 -14.06
CA LEU A 62 -13.34 -5.28 -14.31
C LEU A 62 -11.95 -5.69 -13.81
N PRO A 63 -11.67 -6.99 -13.63
CA PRO A 63 -10.33 -7.46 -13.26
C PRO A 63 -9.22 -6.97 -14.21
N ASP A 64 -9.55 -6.82 -15.49
CA ASP A 64 -8.64 -6.36 -16.54
C ASP A 64 -8.30 -4.85 -16.43
N ASP A 65 -9.04 -4.08 -15.64
CA ASP A 65 -8.78 -2.66 -15.38
C ASP A 65 -7.78 -2.46 -14.22
N LEU A 66 -7.44 -3.54 -13.51
CA LEU A 66 -6.46 -3.50 -12.42
C LEU A 66 -5.04 -3.33 -12.96
N ALA A 67 -4.38 -2.25 -12.56
CA ALA A 67 -2.97 -1.99 -12.78
C ALA A 67 -2.21 -2.12 -11.46
N ALA A 68 -1.70 -3.33 -11.18
CA ALA A 68 -0.91 -3.65 -9.99
C ALA A 68 0.40 -4.32 -10.41
N CYS A 69 1.53 -3.69 -10.13
CA CYS A 69 2.88 -4.17 -10.46
C CYS A 69 3.18 -5.57 -9.89
N TYR A 70 4.16 -6.23 -10.46
CA TYR A 70 4.92 -7.26 -9.76
C TYR A 70 5.86 -6.56 -8.77
N GLN A 71 5.46 -6.52 -7.49
CA GLN A 71 6.13 -5.76 -6.43
C GLN A 71 7.43 -6.44 -6.00
N ILE A 72 8.53 -5.69 -6.04
CA ILE A 72 9.89 -6.16 -5.75
C ILE A 72 10.58 -5.36 -4.63
N HIS A 73 9.81 -4.55 -3.88
CA HIS A 73 10.29 -3.64 -2.83
C HIS A 73 11.30 -2.61 -3.35
N SER A 74 11.07 -2.11 -4.55
CA SER A 74 11.87 -1.10 -5.24
C SER A 74 11.37 0.33 -5.01
N ALA A 75 12.03 1.29 -5.67
CA ALA A 75 11.55 2.67 -5.81
C ALA A 75 11.01 2.96 -7.22
N VAL A 76 10.54 1.94 -7.95
CA VAL A 76 10.08 2.08 -9.33
C VAL A 76 8.58 2.34 -9.37
N ALA A 77 8.18 3.52 -9.90
CA ALA A 77 6.79 3.85 -10.22
C ALA A 77 6.53 3.64 -11.73
N ARG A 78 5.35 3.11 -12.06
CA ARG A 78 4.91 2.85 -13.44
C ARG A 78 3.69 3.68 -13.77
N VAL A 79 3.66 4.25 -14.97
CA VAL A 79 2.47 4.87 -15.53
C VAL A 79 1.63 3.79 -16.20
N ALA A 80 0.32 3.78 -15.92
CA ALA A 80 -0.63 2.88 -16.54
C ALA A 80 -1.66 3.67 -17.36
N GLU A 81 -1.73 3.42 -18.65
CA GLU A 81 -2.75 3.96 -19.56
C GLU A 81 -3.96 3.02 -19.69
N ALA A 82 -3.79 1.77 -19.26
CA ALA A 82 -4.81 0.73 -19.18
C ALA A 82 -4.44 -0.24 -18.05
N GLY A 83 -5.37 -1.08 -17.63
CA GLY A 83 -5.08 -2.19 -16.73
C GLY A 83 -4.13 -3.21 -17.36
N TRP A 84 -3.41 -3.95 -16.54
CA TRP A 84 -2.40 -4.90 -17.01
C TRP A 84 -2.95 -6.32 -17.09
N LYS A 85 -3.10 -6.80 -18.34
CA LYS A 85 -3.52 -8.17 -18.66
C LYS A 85 -2.28 -9.07 -18.78
N GLY A 86 -2.26 -10.16 -18.04
CA GLY A 86 -1.18 -11.14 -18.11
C GLY A 86 0.09 -10.69 -17.41
N GLU A 87 1.17 -10.40 -18.14
CA GLU A 87 2.45 -10.01 -17.55
C GLU A 87 2.37 -8.61 -16.91
N ARG A 88 2.79 -8.52 -15.65
CA ARG A 88 2.80 -7.28 -14.87
C ARG A 88 4.22 -6.73 -14.83
N PRO A 89 4.43 -5.43 -15.10
CA PRO A 89 5.75 -4.85 -14.99
C PRO A 89 6.26 -4.89 -13.55
N GLU A 90 7.56 -5.05 -13.38
CA GLU A 90 8.20 -4.88 -12.07
C GLU A 90 8.10 -3.42 -11.62
N GLY A 91 7.78 -3.22 -10.34
CA GLY A 91 7.66 -1.90 -9.73
C GLY A 91 6.84 -1.96 -8.44
N ASP A 92 6.81 -0.88 -7.71
CA ASP A 92 6.13 -0.80 -6.42
C ASP A 92 5.14 0.38 -6.33
N ALA A 93 4.92 1.08 -7.44
CA ALA A 93 3.84 2.05 -7.55
C ALA A 93 3.27 2.07 -8.97
N THR A 94 1.99 2.44 -9.05
CA THR A 94 1.26 2.66 -10.29
C THR A 94 0.57 4.01 -10.23
N VAL A 95 0.69 4.81 -11.28
CA VAL A 95 0.03 6.11 -11.43
C VAL A 95 -0.72 6.19 -12.75
N THR A 96 -1.81 6.95 -12.79
CA THR A 96 -2.62 7.10 -14.01
C THR A 96 -3.33 8.45 -14.08
N ALA A 97 -3.55 8.92 -15.31
CA ALA A 97 -4.50 9.97 -15.66
C ALA A 97 -5.68 9.40 -16.48
N ALA A 98 -5.71 8.09 -16.73
CA ALA A 98 -6.73 7.45 -17.56
C ALA A 98 -7.94 7.03 -16.71
N PRO A 99 -9.16 7.53 -17.02
CA PRO A 99 -10.38 7.05 -16.36
C PRO A 99 -10.57 5.55 -16.55
N GLY A 100 -11.11 4.89 -15.52
CA GLY A 100 -11.38 3.46 -15.53
C GLY A 100 -10.18 2.57 -15.17
N VAL A 101 -8.94 3.08 -15.19
CA VAL A 101 -7.78 2.34 -14.70
C VAL A 101 -7.81 2.32 -13.16
N ILE A 102 -7.67 1.13 -12.58
CA ILE A 102 -7.64 0.93 -11.13
C ILE A 102 -6.19 0.69 -10.71
N CYS A 103 -5.52 1.72 -10.19
CA CYS A 103 -4.20 1.58 -9.57
C CYS A 103 -4.31 0.78 -8.27
N GLY A 104 -3.55 -0.31 -8.15
CA GLY A 104 -3.62 -1.19 -6.98
C GLY A 104 -2.25 -1.59 -6.45
N VAL A 105 -2.15 -1.76 -5.13
CA VAL A 105 -0.98 -2.33 -4.46
C VAL A 105 -1.39 -3.39 -3.45
N LEU A 106 -0.53 -4.38 -3.27
CA LEU A 106 -0.73 -5.50 -2.36
C LEU A 106 0.16 -5.34 -1.13
N THR A 107 -0.41 -5.53 0.05
CA THR A 107 0.33 -5.40 1.31
C THR A 107 -0.08 -6.48 2.32
N ALA A 108 0.86 -6.81 3.20
CA ALA A 108 0.67 -7.45 4.48
C ALA A 108 1.78 -6.90 5.37
N ASP A 109 1.47 -5.86 6.14
CA ASP A 109 2.32 -5.01 6.99
C ASP A 109 3.02 -3.84 6.31
N CYS A 110 3.46 -3.94 5.05
CA CYS A 110 3.99 -2.78 4.32
C CYS A 110 2.92 -1.68 4.20
N ALA A 111 3.32 -0.42 4.15
CA ALA A 111 2.41 0.71 4.06
C ALA A 111 1.90 0.89 2.61
N PRO A 112 0.60 0.73 2.33
CA PRO A 112 0.02 1.18 1.08
C PRO A 112 -0.19 2.69 1.15
N VAL A 113 0.13 3.41 0.08
CA VAL A 113 -0.13 4.85 -0.02
C VAL A 113 -1.00 5.09 -1.24
N LEU A 114 -2.17 5.69 -1.03
CA LEU A 114 -3.02 6.16 -2.11
C LEU A 114 -2.88 7.67 -2.24
N LEU A 115 -2.64 8.15 -3.47
CA LEU A 115 -2.39 9.55 -3.78
C LEU A 115 -3.36 10.04 -4.85
N ALA A 116 -3.74 11.32 -4.78
CA ALA A 116 -4.54 11.97 -5.80
C ALA A 116 -4.17 13.44 -5.94
N ASP A 117 -4.15 13.96 -7.18
CA ASP A 117 -4.34 15.37 -7.50
C ASP A 117 -5.72 15.51 -8.16
N PRO A 118 -6.77 15.89 -7.41
CA PRO A 118 -8.13 15.92 -7.94
C PRO A 118 -8.30 16.94 -9.08
N ASP A 119 -7.57 18.08 -9.02
CA ASP A 119 -7.67 19.13 -10.02
C ASP A 119 -7.03 18.71 -11.35
N ALA A 120 -5.97 17.90 -11.29
CA ALA A 120 -5.32 17.37 -12.47
C ALA A 120 -5.98 16.09 -13.00
N GLY A 121 -6.85 15.43 -12.22
CA GLY A 121 -7.42 14.13 -12.57
C GLY A 121 -6.34 13.06 -12.64
N ILE A 122 -5.45 12.99 -11.63
CA ILE A 122 -4.34 12.04 -11.59
C ILE A 122 -4.35 11.31 -10.24
N VAL A 123 -4.26 10.00 -10.28
CA VAL A 123 -4.23 9.16 -9.08
C VAL A 123 -3.06 8.18 -9.10
N GLY A 124 -2.68 7.69 -7.92
CA GLY A 124 -1.61 6.71 -7.80
C GLY A 124 -1.74 5.84 -6.56
N ALA A 125 -1.16 4.65 -6.62
CA ALA A 125 -1.04 3.72 -5.51
C ALA A 125 0.43 3.28 -5.39
N ALA A 126 1.00 3.38 -4.18
CA ALA A 126 2.38 2.99 -3.89
C ALA A 126 2.46 1.96 -2.76
N HIS A 127 3.34 0.97 -2.93
CA HIS A 127 3.71 -0.01 -1.92
C HIS A 127 4.98 0.46 -1.21
N ALA A 128 4.82 1.02 -0.03
CA ALA A 128 5.93 1.52 0.78
C ALA A 128 6.28 0.50 1.90
N GLY A 129 6.85 -0.64 1.53
CA GLY A 129 7.62 -1.46 2.46
C GLY A 129 8.88 -0.70 2.89
N TRP A 130 9.52 -1.08 4.00
CA TRP A 130 10.65 -0.33 4.54
C TRP A 130 11.78 -0.06 3.52
N LYS A 131 12.10 -1.06 2.64
CA LYS A 131 13.12 -0.90 1.59
C LYS A 131 12.71 0.16 0.57
N GLY A 132 11.47 0.07 0.05
CA GLY A 132 10.93 1.02 -0.91
C GLY A 132 10.77 2.42 -0.31
N ALA A 133 10.31 2.52 0.95
CA ALA A 133 10.15 3.78 1.67
C ALA A 133 11.50 4.50 1.85
N LEU A 134 12.53 3.76 2.31
CA LEU A 134 13.89 4.27 2.43
C LEU A 134 14.50 4.60 1.06
N GLY A 135 14.29 3.72 0.07
CA GLY A 135 14.81 3.87 -1.30
C GLY A 135 14.12 4.93 -2.15
N GLY A 136 13.03 5.56 -1.66
CA GLY A 136 12.40 6.71 -2.30
C GLY A 136 11.16 6.42 -3.14
N ILE A 137 10.43 5.32 -2.91
CA ILE A 137 9.21 5.00 -3.67
C ILE A 137 8.17 6.12 -3.62
N VAL A 138 8.05 6.83 -2.48
CA VAL A 138 7.15 7.97 -2.34
C VAL A 138 7.54 9.09 -3.31
N HIS A 139 8.82 9.47 -3.33
CA HIS A 139 9.32 10.52 -4.24
C HIS A 139 9.17 10.12 -5.70
N SER A 140 9.45 8.86 -6.04
CA SER A 140 9.29 8.36 -7.40
C SER A 140 7.83 8.36 -7.84
N THR A 141 6.90 8.05 -6.93
CA THR A 141 5.45 8.10 -7.21
C THR A 141 4.99 9.54 -7.46
N VAL A 142 5.38 10.47 -6.58
CA VAL A 142 5.08 11.91 -6.75
C VAL A 142 5.67 12.43 -8.06
N ALA A 143 6.93 12.10 -8.37
CA ALA A 143 7.58 12.51 -9.62
C ALA A 143 6.86 11.95 -10.87
N ALA A 144 6.41 10.68 -10.82
CA ALA A 144 5.63 10.10 -11.90
C ALA A 144 4.27 10.79 -12.09
N MET A 145 3.58 11.16 -11.00
CA MET A 145 2.35 11.95 -11.07
C MET A 145 2.61 13.36 -11.62
N GLN A 146 3.71 14.02 -11.21
CA GLN A 146 4.12 15.31 -11.77
C GLN A 146 4.39 15.25 -13.27
N ALA A 147 5.01 14.17 -13.75
CA ALA A 147 5.26 13.97 -15.19
C ALA A 147 3.95 13.87 -16.00
N LEU A 148 2.84 13.48 -15.36
CA LEU A 148 1.49 13.48 -15.94
C LEU A 148 0.77 14.83 -15.81
N GLY A 149 1.32 15.80 -15.05
CA GLY A 149 0.75 17.15 -14.87
C GLY A 149 0.22 17.44 -13.47
N ALA A 150 0.36 16.54 -12.51
CA ALA A 150 -0.03 16.79 -11.13
C ALA A 150 0.93 17.82 -10.46
N GLN A 151 0.43 18.53 -9.46
CA GLN A 151 1.22 19.45 -8.63
C GLN A 151 1.29 18.92 -7.18
N PRO A 152 2.50 18.68 -6.63
CA PRO A 152 2.65 18.11 -5.28
C PRO A 152 1.86 18.84 -4.20
N SER A 153 1.87 20.19 -4.21
CA SER A 153 1.15 20.99 -3.24
C SER A 153 -0.39 20.88 -3.29
N ARG A 154 -0.96 20.35 -4.40
CA ARG A 154 -2.38 20.00 -4.52
C ARG A 154 -2.67 18.55 -4.25
N MET A 155 -1.62 17.70 -4.23
CA MET A 155 -1.82 16.28 -3.96
C MET A 155 -2.29 16.07 -2.54
N VAL A 156 -3.21 15.13 -2.39
CA VAL A 156 -3.59 14.54 -1.12
C VAL A 156 -3.14 13.08 -1.10
N ALA A 157 -2.67 12.61 0.06
CA ALA A 157 -2.21 11.24 0.21
C ALA A 157 -2.73 10.60 1.50
N VAL A 158 -3.02 9.30 1.43
CA VAL A 158 -3.40 8.53 2.62
C VAL A 158 -2.55 7.28 2.70
N VAL A 159 -1.84 7.14 3.81
CA VAL A 159 -1.20 5.89 4.23
C VAL A 159 -2.28 4.99 4.79
N GLY A 160 -2.48 3.82 4.19
CA GLY A 160 -3.48 2.85 4.62
C GLY A 160 -3.03 1.97 5.78
N PRO A 161 -3.79 0.89 6.07
CA PRO A 161 -3.46 -0.07 7.10
C PRO A 161 -2.08 -0.68 6.87
N CYS A 162 -1.21 -0.59 7.88
CA CYS A 162 0.15 -1.12 7.87
C CYS A 162 0.58 -1.51 9.28
N ILE A 163 1.76 -2.09 9.43
CA ILE A 163 2.29 -2.41 10.75
C ILE A 163 2.66 -1.12 11.49
N ALA A 164 2.07 -0.90 12.67
CA ALA A 164 2.32 0.27 13.49
C ALA A 164 3.60 0.11 14.33
N GLN A 165 4.12 1.23 14.88
CA GLN A 165 5.34 1.24 15.69
C GLN A 165 5.31 0.23 16.83
N ALA A 166 4.21 0.12 17.57
CA ALA A 166 4.07 -0.81 18.69
C ALA A 166 4.20 -2.29 18.30
N SER A 167 3.99 -2.60 17.02
CA SER A 167 4.02 -3.94 16.46
C SER A 167 5.27 -4.24 15.63
N TYR A 168 6.08 -3.22 15.27
CA TYR A 168 7.19 -3.37 14.33
C TYR A 168 8.55 -3.36 15.03
N GLU A 169 8.84 -4.43 15.75
CA GLU A 169 10.16 -4.61 16.35
C GLU A 169 11.17 -5.13 15.32
N VAL A 170 12.36 -4.50 15.29
CA VAL A 170 13.48 -4.74 14.38
C VAL A 170 14.80 -4.79 15.15
N GLY A 171 15.89 -5.23 14.52
CA GLY A 171 17.23 -5.16 15.11
C GLY A 171 17.77 -3.72 15.16
N ALA A 172 18.75 -3.45 16.02
CA ALA A 172 19.42 -2.14 16.10
C ALA A 172 20.16 -1.77 14.80
N ASP A 173 20.68 -2.77 14.09
CA ASP A 173 21.31 -2.61 12.76
C ASP A 173 20.37 -1.99 11.71
N PHE A 174 19.08 -2.13 11.93
CA PHE A 174 18.05 -1.55 11.07
C PHE A 174 17.99 -0.02 11.24
N GLU A 175 18.07 0.50 12.48
CA GLU A 175 18.17 1.92 12.78
C GLU A 175 19.45 2.53 12.19
N GLU A 176 20.60 1.87 12.35
CA GLU A 176 21.89 2.31 11.79
C GLU A 176 21.84 2.44 10.27
N ARG A 177 21.18 1.48 9.60
CA ARG A 177 21.00 1.52 8.14
C ARG A 177 20.17 2.72 7.70
N PHE A 178 19.10 3.05 8.43
CA PHE A 178 18.26 4.21 8.14
C PHE A 178 19.04 5.50 8.37
N ALA A 179 19.71 5.65 9.50
CA ALA A 179 20.51 6.84 9.83
C ALA A 179 21.63 7.11 8.82
N HIS A 180 22.26 6.04 8.30
CA HIS A 180 23.30 6.16 7.26
C HIS A 180 22.74 6.63 5.91
N HIS A 181 21.56 6.13 5.54
CA HIS A 181 20.94 6.44 4.24
C HIS A 181 20.20 7.77 4.25
N ASP A 182 19.55 8.12 5.36
CA ASP A 182 18.70 9.30 5.49
C ASP A 182 18.85 9.90 6.92
N PRO A 183 19.82 10.79 7.12
CA PRO A 183 20.04 11.44 8.42
C PRO A 183 18.78 12.15 8.93
N GLY A 184 18.47 11.95 10.20
CA GLY A 184 17.25 12.44 10.84
C GLY A 184 16.12 11.40 10.87
N SER A 185 16.32 10.21 10.28
CA SER A 185 15.35 9.11 10.34
C SER A 185 15.35 8.39 11.71
N GLU A 186 16.34 8.61 12.56
CA GLU A 186 16.46 8.05 13.91
C GLU A 186 15.25 8.35 14.78
N ARG A 187 14.61 9.49 14.57
CA ARG A 187 13.40 9.92 15.29
C ARG A 187 12.20 8.98 15.14
N PHE A 188 12.21 8.11 14.13
CA PHE A 188 11.17 7.11 13.90
C PHE A 188 11.43 5.80 14.63
N PHE A 189 12.50 5.74 15.43
CA PHE A 189 12.84 4.58 16.23
C PHE A 189 12.67 4.86 17.71
N ARG A 190 12.25 3.82 18.45
CA ARG A 190 12.19 3.81 19.92
C ARG A 190 12.86 2.55 20.44
N PRO A 191 13.34 2.53 21.70
CA PRO A 191 13.83 1.30 22.33
C PRO A 191 12.80 0.16 22.22
N GLY A 192 13.27 -1.03 21.85
CA GLY A 192 12.48 -2.25 21.78
C GLY A 192 12.51 -3.05 23.07
N SER A 193 12.17 -4.35 22.97
CA SER A 193 12.10 -5.27 24.11
C SER A 193 13.48 -5.64 24.71
N ALA A 194 14.57 -5.41 23.98
CA ALA A 194 15.95 -5.66 24.39
C ALA A 194 16.88 -4.54 23.88
N ALA A 195 18.10 -4.48 24.39
CA ALA A 195 19.08 -3.43 24.06
C ALA A 195 19.41 -3.39 22.55
N ASP A 196 19.38 -4.54 21.88
CA ASP A 196 19.61 -4.71 20.43
C ASP A 196 18.33 -4.63 19.59
N LYS A 197 17.20 -4.23 20.17
CA LYS A 197 15.88 -4.11 19.51
C LYS A 197 15.42 -2.67 19.45
N ARG A 198 14.68 -2.38 18.39
CA ARG A 198 14.03 -1.09 18.14
C ARG A 198 12.59 -1.30 17.70
N LEU A 199 11.74 -0.34 17.99
CA LEU A 199 10.39 -0.22 17.44
C LEU A 199 10.40 0.86 16.36
N PHE A 200 10.18 0.46 15.11
CA PHE A 200 10.20 1.36 13.95
C PHE A 200 8.80 1.85 13.59
N ASP A 201 8.67 3.17 13.41
CA ASP A 201 7.42 3.84 13.02
C ASP A 201 7.35 4.01 11.50
N LEU A 202 6.94 2.93 10.81
CA LEU A 202 6.80 2.93 9.35
C LEU A 202 5.78 3.98 8.87
N PRO A 203 4.54 4.07 9.43
CA PRO A 203 3.60 5.08 8.95
C PRO A 203 4.10 6.51 9.13
N ALA A 204 4.70 6.86 10.27
CA ALA A 204 5.26 8.19 10.48
C ALA A 204 6.43 8.49 9.53
N PHE A 205 7.30 7.51 9.26
CA PHE A 205 8.37 7.64 8.27
C PHE A 205 7.81 7.90 6.86
N VAL A 206 6.76 7.17 6.43
CA VAL A 206 6.14 7.37 5.13
C VAL A 206 5.44 8.73 5.03
N LEU A 207 4.77 9.19 6.09
CA LEU A 207 4.18 10.55 6.14
C LEU A 207 5.26 11.63 5.99
N TRP A 208 6.38 11.47 6.68
CA TRP A 208 7.51 12.38 6.53
C TRP A 208 8.08 12.39 5.10
N ARG A 209 8.17 11.22 4.44
CA ARG A 209 8.60 11.16 3.03
C ARG A 209 7.62 11.85 2.08
N LEU A 210 6.31 11.81 2.37
CA LEU A 210 5.28 12.55 1.63
C LEU A 210 5.45 14.07 1.80
N GLU A 211 5.69 14.53 3.02
CA GLU A 211 6.00 15.92 3.32
C GLU A 211 7.25 16.41 2.57
N GLN A 212 8.35 15.63 2.61
CA GLN A 212 9.57 15.94 1.85
C GLN A 212 9.36 15.97 0.34
N ALA A 213 8.44 15.17 -0.19
CA ALA A 213 8.07 15.17 -1.61
C ALA A 213 7.16 16.36 -1.97
N GLY A 214 6.79 17.21 -1.01
CA GLY A 214 5.97 18.40 -1.20
C GLY A 214 4.47 18.13 -1.34
N VAL A 215 4.00 16.96 -0.91
CA VAL A 215 2.55 16.62 -0.90
C VAL A 215 1.81 17.57 0.03
N GLY A 216 0.72 18.17 -0.47
CA GLY A 216 0.00 19.23 0.22
C GLY A 216 -0.66 18.78 1.52
N GLU A 217 -1.27 17.61 1.53
CA GLU A 217 -1.89 17.04 2.73
C GLU A 217 -1.75 15.52 2.75
N ALA A 218 -1.35 14.97 3.89
CA ALA A 218 -1.20 13.54 4.07
C ALA A 218 -1.71 13.08 5.45
N ALA A 219 -2.30 11.88 5.49
CA ALA A 219 -2.79 11.28 6.73
C ALA A 219 -2.52 9.77 6.75
N TRP A 220 -2.61 9.18 7.93
CA TRP A 220 -2.61 7.73 8.13
C TRP A 220 -3.96 7.28 8.67
N THR A 221 -4.46 6.12 8.21
CA THR A 221 -5.75 5.55 8.66
C THR A 221 -5.76 5.08 10.12
N GLY A 222 -4.59 5.01 10.79
CA GLY A 222 -4.47 4.61 12.20
C GLY A 222 -4.60 3.11 12.46
N HIS A 223 -4.61 2.25 11.42
CA HIS A 223 -4.84 0.81 11.57
C HIS A 223 -3.53 0.02 11.60
N ASP A 224 -3.37 -0.84 12.62
CA ASP A 224 -2.24 -1.75 12.80
C ASP A 224 -2.59 -3.15 12.28
N THR A 225 -1.97 -3.56 11.17
CA THR A 225 -2.24 -4.86 10.53
C THR A 225 -1.82 -6.05 11.38
N ARG A 226 -0.74 -5.91 12.18
CA ARG A 226 -0.31 -7.00 13.06
C ARG A 226 -1.23 -7.18 14.25
N ALA A 227 -1.73 -6.09 14.84
CA ALA A 227 -2.54 -6.13 16.05
C ALA A 227 -3.96 -6.63 15.77
N ASP A 228 -4.56 -6.26 14.64
CA ASP A 228 -5.94 -6.63 14.29
C ASP A 228 -5.97 -7.79 13.28
N ALA A 229 -6.05 -9.01 13.81
CA ALA A 229 -6.13 -10.23 13.01
C ALA A 229 -7.52 -10.44 12.37
N VAL A 230 -8.55 -9.76 12.85
CA VAL A 230 -9.92 -9.89 12.32
C VAL A 230 -10.03 -9.14 10.99
N GLN A 231 -9.40 -7.98 10.89
CA GLN A 231 -9.50 -7.14 9.70
C GLN A 231 -8.34 -7.33 8.71
N PHE A 232 -7.15 -7.77 9.16
CA PHE A 232 -5.96 -7.71 8.32
C PHE A 232 -5.15 -9.01 8.27
N PHE A 233 -4.60 -9.30 7.10
CA PHE A 233 -3.46 -10.19 6.97
C PHE A 233 -2.20 -9.49 7.46
N SER A 234 -1.25 -10.25 8.02
CA SER A 234 0.03 -9.73 8.49
C SER A 234 1.13 -10.76 8.28
N ASN A 235 2.16 -10.38 7.54
CA ASN A 235 3.38 -11.17 7.38
C ASN A 235 4.10 -11.37 8.72
N ARG A 236 4.21 -10.32 9.54
CA ARG A 236 4.86 -10.39 10.86
C ARG A 236 4.15 -11.37 11.78
N ARG A 237 2.82 -11.34 11.81
CA ARG A 237 2.03 -12.27 12.61
C ARG A 237 2.19 -13.70 12.10
N ALA A 238 2.11 -13.93 10.78
CA ALA A 238 2.31 -15.24 10.18
C ALA A 238 3.69 -15.80 10.51
N TYR A 239 4.74 -15.00 10.37
CA TYR A 239 6.11 -15.38 10.73
C TYR A 239 6.24 -15.80 12.20
N LEU A 240 5.67 -15.00 13.11
CA LEU A 240 5.72 -15.30 14.55
C LEU A 240 4.91 -16.55 14.93
N ASN A 241 3.85 -16.85 14.18
CA ASN A 241 3.04 -18.07 14.35
C ASN A 241 3.64 -19.29 13.67
N GLY A 242 4.73 -19.16 12.91
CA GLY A 242 5.30 -20.27 12.12
C GLY A 242 4.43 -20.69 10.94
N GLU A 243 3.58 -19.80 10.42
CA GLU A 243 2.73 -20.06 9.26
C GLU A 243 3.57 -20.08 7.97
N PRO A 244 3.30 -21.01 7.02
CA PRO A 244 4.13 -21.18 5.82
C PRO A 244 3.93 -20.08 4.76
N ASP A 245 2.80 -19.36 4.80
CA ASP A 245 2.45 -18.24 3.89
C ASP A 245 1.43 -17.32 4.58
N PHE A 246 0.99 -16.28 3.88
CA PHE A 246 0.01 -15.30 4.36
C PHE A 246 -0.77 -14.67 3.20
N GLY A 247 -2.00 -14.22 3.47
CA GLY A 247 -2.79 -13.44 2.53
C GLY A 247 -2.26 -12.02 2.34
N ARG A 248 -2.64 -11.40 1.22
CA ARG A 248 -2.28 -10.00 0.88
C ARG A 248 -3.54 -9.18 0.69
N LEU A 249 -3.59 -8.05 1.37
CA LEU A 249 -4.62 -7.04 1.24
C LEU A 249 -4.38 -6.22 -0.04
N MET A 250 -5.45 -5.75 -0.69
CA MET A 250 -5.33 -4.78 -1.77
C MET A 250 -5.75 -3.39 -1.29
N SER A 251 -4.99 -2.39 -1.69
CA SER A 251 -5.41 -0.99 -1.62
C SER A 251 -5.51 -0.45 -3.03
N ALA A 252 -6.59 0.24 -3.37
CA ALA A 252 -6.88 0.63 -4.75
C ALA A 252 -7.46 2.04 -4.83
N ILE A 253 -7.14 2.72 -5.94
CA ILE A 253 -7.65 4.04 -6.29
C ILE A 253 -7.87 4.14 -7.80
N SER A 254 -8.92 4.84 -8.22
CA SER A 254 -9.23 5.08 -9.64
C SER A 254 -9.91 6.43 -9.84
N LEU A 255 -9.85 6.93 -11.08
CA LEU A 255 -10.73 8.00 -11.55
C LEU A 255 -12.08 7.39 -11.92
N GLY A 256 -13.17 7.96 -11.39
CA GLY A 256 -14.57 7.52 -11.59
C GLY A 256 -15.23 8.16 -12.79
#